data_3411d00967d243b0205a1fb4d4528fc7
#
_entry.id   3411d00967d243b0205a1fb4d4528fc7
#
_cell.length_a   1.000
_cell.length_b   1.000
_cell.length_c   1.000
_cell.angle_alpha   90.00
_cell.angle_beta   90.00
_cell.angle_gamma   90.00
#
_symmetry.space_group_name_H-M   'P 1'
#
loop_
_entity.id
_entity.type
_entity.pdbx_description
1 polymer ?
#
loop_
_entity_poly.entity_id
_entity_poly.type
_entity_poly.pdbx_seq_one_letter_code
_entity_poly.pdbx_strand_id
1 'polypeptide(L)'
;MTLLLTMDAIDSGALAYDDVVTVSANAAGMGGSQVFLAEGEQITVEELLKCVCVSSGNDAAVALAEKVAGVTELFVEQMNNRARGLGMDDTHFANPTGLTAAGHVTSAYDIALMSRELLTKHPDIRNFTTIWTDSIRNGTFDLANTNKLIRWYDGATGLKTGYTASAGYCISATAEREGMELIAVVMKGETADKRNTDAKALLNYGFSAYTLVSAAPEAVSYTHLTLP
;
A
#
# COMPACT_ATOMS: atom_id res chain seq x y z
N MET A 1 -1.61 3.92 -4.28
CA MET A 1 -0.83 4.51 -5.40
C MET A 1 0.43 5.21 -4.89
N THR A 2 0.38 6.04 -3.86
CA THR A 2 1.58 6.72 -3.33
C THR A 2 2.70 5.75 -2.98
N LEU A 3 2.41 4.69 -2.24
CA LEU A 3 3.39 3.64 -1.94
C LEU A 3 3.91 2.95 -3.22
N LEU A 4 3.04 2.67 -4.20
CA LEU A 4 3.45 2.03 -5.45
C LEU A 4 4.47 2.88 -6.22
N LEU A 5 4.19 4.17 -6.42
CA LEU A 5 5.13 5.06 -7.12
C LEU A 5 6.43 5.30 -6.33
N THR A 6 6.37 5.32 -5.00
CA THR A 6 7.57 5.40 -4.17
C THR A 6 8.43 4.14 -4.33
N MET A 7 7.81 2.97 -4.33
CA MET A 7 8.53 1.70 -4.54
C MET A 7 9.05 1.56 -5.98
N ASP A 8 8.27 2.00 -7.00
CA ASP A 8 8.74 2.08 -8.39
C ASP A 8 10.01 2.96 -8.50
N ALA A 9 10.06 4.08 -7.78
CA ALA A 9 11.24 4.96 -7.75
C ALA A 9 12.45 4.32 -7.04
N ILE A 10 12.23 3.55 -5.97
CA ILE A 10 13.28 2.82 -5.26
C ILE A 10 13.84 1.70 -6.15
N ASP A 11 12.99 0.89 -6.75
CA ASP A 11 13.43 -0.22 -7.61
C ASP A 11 14.17 0.24 -8.87
N SER A 12 13.83 1.43 -9.39
CA SER A 12 14.54 2.04 -10.50
C SER A 12 15.88 2.68 -10.12
N GLY A 13 16.20 2.77 -8.82
CA GLY A 13 17.39 3.44 -8.30
C GLY A 13 17.31 4.97 -8.32
N ALA A 14 16.13 5.55 -8.61
CA ALA A 14 15.90 6.99 -8.54
C ALA A 14 15.74 7.50 -7.11
N LEU A 15 15.46 6.59 -6.17
CA LEU A 15 15.28 6.87 -4.75
C LEU A 15 15.92 5.74 -3.93
N ALA A 16 16.46 6.06 -2.76
CA ALA A 16 16.97 5.08 -1.81
C ALA A 16 16.25 5.18 -0.45
N TYR A 17 16.20 4.09 0.31
CA TYR A 17 15.57 4.08 1.64
C TYR A 17 16.21 5.06 2.62
N ASP A 18 17.52 5.25 2.54
CA ASP A 18 18.33 6.15 3.37
C ASP A 18 18.41 7.59 2.83
N ASP A 19 17.79 7.87 1.68
CA ASP A 19 17.68 9.23 1.19
C ASP A 19 16.96 10.12 2.20
N VAL A 20 17.57 11.27 2.49
CA VAL A 20 16.97 12.27 3.37
C VAL A 20 16.00 13.15 2.59
N VAL A 21 14.84 13.36 3.16
CA VAL A 21 13.79 14.26 2.71
C VAL A 21 13.72 15.45 3.64
N THR A 22 13.82 16.65 3.10
CA THR A 22 13.53 17.88 3.84
C THR A 22 12.04 18.18 3.68
N VAL A 23 11.32 18.18 4.79
CA VAL A 23 9.86 18.35 4.81
C VAL A 23 9.49 19.78 4.37
N SER A 24 8.61 19.90 3.39
CA SER A 24 8.11 21.19 2.91
C SER A 24 7.04 21.76 3.84
N ALA A 25 6.78 23.06 3.71
CA ALA A 25 5.64 23.71 4.36
C ALA A 25 4.29 23.08 3.94
N ASN A 26 4.17 22.63 2.68
CA ASN A 26 2.99 21.94 2.18
C ASN A 26 2.77 20.60 2.90
N ALA A 27 3.80 19.76 2.99
CA ALA A 27 3.74 18.49 3.72
C ALA A 27 3.43 18.69 5.21
N ALA A 28 4.14 19.60 5.87
CA ALA A 28 3.94 19.93 7.30
C ALA A 28 2.53 20.50 7.59
N GLY A 29 1.93 21.21 6.62
CA GLY A 29 0.59 21.80 6.72
C GLY A 29 -0.56 20.84 6.48
N MET A 30 -0.30 19.56 6.17
CA MET A 30 -1.35 18.61 5.86
C MET A 30 -2.24 18.30 7.07
N GLY A 31 -3.55 18.17 6.80
CA GLY A 31 -4.54 17.78 7.81
C GLY A 31 -4.85 16.29 7.83
N GLY A 32 -5.75 15.89 8.71
CA GLY A 32 -6.20 14.50 8.88
C GLY A 32 -5.22 13.69 9.74
N SER A 33 -4.97 12.43 9.39
CA SER A 33 -3.97 11.60 10.08
C SER A 33 -2.56 12.12 9.80
N GLN A 34 -1.77 12.33 10.84
CA GLN A 34 -0.45 12.95 10.77
C GLN A 34 0.53 12.27 11.71
N VAL A 35 1.81 12.36 11.38
CA VAL A 35 2.93 12.11 12.30
C VAL A 35 3.59 13.42 12.74
N PHE A 36 2.92 14.54 12.46
CA PHE A 36 3.31 15.91 12.85
C PHE A 36 4.71 16.27 12.39
N LEU A 37 4.97 16.08 11.08
CA LEU A 37 6.22 16.54 10.46
C LEU A 37 6.32 18.06 10.53
N ALA A 38 7.47 18.58 10.93
CA ALA A 38 7.72 20.01 10.95
C ALA A 38 8.35 20.50 9.63
N GLU A 39 8.06 21.71 9.19
CA GLU A 39 8.74 22.32 8.07
C GLU A 39 10.25 22.36 8.30
N GLY A 40 11.04 21.94 7.31
CA GLY A 40 12.49 21.87 7.39
C GLY A 40 13.02 20.64 8.14
N GLU A 41 12.16 19.80 8.73
CA GLU A 41 12.56 18.55 9.34
C GLU A 41 13.22 17.64 8.30
N GLN A 42 14.28 16.95 8.72
CA GLN A 42 14.97 15.97 7.88
C GLN A 42 14.62 14.57 8.38
N ILE A 43 14.05 13.76 7.48
CA ILE A 43 13.57 12.40 7.76
C ILE A 43 13.90 11.50 6.55
N THR A 44 14.18 10.22 6.80
CA THR A 44 14.52 9.30 5.73
C THR A 44 13.28 8.81 4.98
N VAL A 45 13.46 8.35 3.74
CA VAL A 45 12.42 7.71 2.93
C VAL A 45 11.87 6.47 3.67
N GLU A 46 12.73 5.70 4.33
CA GLU A 46 12.32 4.55 5.14
C GLU A 46 11.37 4.94 6.27
N GLU A 47 11.70 5.98 7.04
CA GLU A 47 10.83 6.46 8.12
C GLU A 47 9.51 7.01 7.57
N LEU A 48 9.52 7.71 6.42
CA LEU A 48 8.31 8.17 5.76
C LEU A 48 7.42 7.00 5.29
N LEU A 49 8.00 5.92 4.75
CA LEU A 49 7.26 4.70 4.40
C LEU A 49 6.61 4.08 5.64
N LYS A 50 7.32 3.99 6.76
CA LYS A 50 6.74 3.56 8.05
C LYS A 50 5.56 4.44 8.47
N CYS A 51 5.72 5.76 8.38
CA CYS A 51 4.65 6.72 8.71
C CYS A 51 3.40 6.50 7.87
N VAL A 52 3.55 6.29 6.56
CA VAL A 52 2.41 6.07 5.64
C VAL A 52 1.77 4.70 5.86
N CYS A 53 2.57 3.63 5.96
CA CYS A 53 2.05 2.27 6.08
C CYS A 53 1.38 2.02 7.45
N VAL A 54 2.01 2.48 8.53
CA VAL A 54 1.60 2.18 9.91
C VAL A 54 0.55 3.19 10.40
N SER A 55 0.90 4.47 10.44
CA SER A 55 0.04 5.51 11.02
C SER A 55 -0.82 6.25 10.00
N SER A 56 -0.67 5.93 8.70
CA SER A 56 -1.44 6.61 7.64
C SER A 56 -1.19 8.13 7.57
N GLY A 57 0.07 8.58 7.83
CA GLY A 57 0.45 9.99 7.85
C GLY A 57 0.24 10.65 6.48
N ASN A 58 -0.63 11.66 6.42
CA ASN A 58 -0.85 12.45 5.21
C ASN A 58 0.34 13.37 4.90
N ASP A 59 0.93 13.94 5.94
CA ASP A 59 2.16 14.72 5.88
C ASP A 59 3.31 13.90 5.28
N ALA A 60 3.50 12.67 5.73
CA ALA A 60 4.49 11.76 5.17
C ALA A 60 4.17 11.35 3.72
N ALA A 61 2.90 11.16 3.37
CA ALA A 61 2.50 10.84 2.00
C ALA A 61 2.79 11.99 1.03
N VAL A 62 2.58 13.24 1.46
CA VAL A 62 2.93 14.44 0.67
C VAL A 62 4.44 14.60 0.56
N ALA A 63 5.19 14.41 1.65
CA ALA A 63 6.65 14.48 1.62
C ALA A 63 7.26 13.46 0.65
N LEU A 64 6.75 12.21 0.63
CA LEU A 64 7.15 11.19 -0.36
C LEU A 64 6.78 11.60 -1.79
N ALA A 65 5.57 12.12 -1.99
CA ALA A 65 5.12 12.56 -3.31
C ALA A 65 6.03 13.68 -3.88
N GLU A 66 6.37 14.66 -3.06
CA GLU A 66 7.27 15.75 -3.44
C GLU A 66 8.71 15.24 -3.67
N LYS A 67 9.20 14.30 -2.87
CA LYS A 67 10.52 13.69 -3.07
C LYS A 67 10.60 12.94 -4.40
N VAL A 68 9.54 12.22 -4.79
CA VAL A 68 9.50 11.42 -6.03
C VAL A 68 9.34 12.29 -7.27
N ALA A 69 8.46 13.31 -7.23
CA ALA A 69 8.06 14.06 -8.42
C ALA A 69 8.42 15.56 -8.37
N GLY A 70 9.01 16.04 -7.28
CA GLY A 70 9.34 17.44 -7.07
C GLY A 70 8.17 18.26 -6.54
N VAL A 71 6.95 18.06 -7.07
CA VAL A 71 5.72 18.73 -6.61
C VAL A 71 4.54 17.76 -6.62
N THR A 72 3.54 18.03 -5.78
CA THR A 72 2.37 17.15 -5.64
C THR A 72 1.54 17.02 -6.92
N GLU A 73 1.45 18.07 -7.72
CA GLU A 73 0.70 18.08 -8.98
C GLU A 73 1.28 17.09 -10.00
N LEU A 74 2.59 17.08 -10.18
CA LEU A 74 3.27 16.14 -11.06
C LEU A 74 3.16 14.70 -10.53
N PHE A 75 3.19 14.53 -9.20
CA PHE A 75 2.98 13.21 -8.61
C PHE A 75 1.56 12.70 -8.87
N VAL A 76 0.53 13.54 -8.75
CA VAL A 76 -0.86 13.18 -9.08
C VAL A 76 -1.01 12.83 -10.57
N GLU A 77 -0.32 13.52 -11.45
CA GLU A 77 -0.27 13.15 -12.87
C GLU A 77 0.34 11.75 -13.05
N GLN A 78 1.46 11.46 -12.38
CA GLN A 78 2.07 10.12 -12.39
C GLN A 78 1.11 9.06 -11.81
N MET A 79 0.39 9.35 -10.70
CA MET A 79 -0.62 8.44 -10.13
C MET A 79 -1.69 8.08 -11.17
N ASN A 80 -2.22 9.06 -11.91
CA ASN A 80 -3.23 8.84 -12.94
C ASN A 80 -2.68 8.12 -14.17
N ASN A 81 -1.43 8.41 -14.56
CA ASN A 81 -0.74 7.67 -15.62
C ASN A 81 -0.56 6.19 -15.24
N ARG A 82 -0.11 5.94 -14.01
CA ARG A 82 0.09 4.58 -13.51
C ARG A 82 -1.23 3.82 -13.40
N ALA A 83 -2.31 4.48 -12.94
CA ALA A 83 -3.65 3.90 -12.87
C ALA A 83 -4.13 3.44 -14.26
N ARG A 84 -3.99 4.29 -15.29
CA ARG A 84 -4.32 3.91 -16.68
C ARG A 84 -3.49 2.73 -17.15
N GLY A 85 -2.19 2.72 -16.85
CA GLY A 85 -1.31 1.59 -17.20
C GLY A 85 -1.68 0.26 -16.53
N LEU A 86 -2.40 0.31 -15.40
CA LEU A 86 -2.89 -0.86 -14.68
C LEU A 86 -4.32 -1.27 -15.09
N GLY A 87 -4.98 -0.51 -15.98
CA GLY A 87 -6.38 -0.75 -16.35
C GLY A 87 -7.38 -0.39 -15.22
N MET A 88 -7.03 0.61 -14.38
CA MET A 88 -7.89 1.13 -13.32
C MET A 88 -8.86 2.16 -13.89
N ASP A 89 -9.84 1.70 -14.66
CA ASP A 89 -10.70 2.55 -15.50
C ASP A 89 -11.72 3.38 -14.69
N ASP A 90 -12.03 2.96 -13.46
CA ASP A 90 -12.93 3.66 -12.53
C ASP A 90 -12.17 4.56 -11.53
N THR A 91 -10.88 4.82 -11.77
CA THR A 91 -10.02 5.54 -10.82
C THR A 91 -9.51 6.86 -11.37
N HIS A 92 -9.67 7.90 -10.56
CA HIS A 92 -9.00 9.18 -10.77
C HIS A 92 -8.47 9.71 -9.44
N PHE A 93 -7.18 10.00 -9.37
CA PHE A 93 -6.52 10.58 -8.22
C PHE A 93 -6.48 12.10 -8.33
N ALA A 94 -6.83 12.81 -7.26
CA ALA A 94 -6.74 14.26 -7.14
C ALA A 94 -5.68 14.73 -6.12
N ASN A 95 -5.17 13.81 -5.29
CA ASN A 95 -4.10 14.09 -4.31
C ASN A 95 -3.41 12.78 -3.89
N PRO A 96 -2.21 12.86 -3.26
CA PRO A 96 -1.47 11.67 -2.84
C PRO A 96 -1.98 11.02 -1.55
N THR A 97 -2.90 11.66 -0.81
CA THR A 97 -3.29 11.27 0.54
C THR A 97 -4.60 10.49 0.61
N GLY A 98 -5.48 10.63 -0.38
CA GLY A 98 -6.82 10.08 -0.34
C GLY A 98 -7.83 10.96 0.40
N LEU A 99 -7.46 12.17 0.80
CA LEU A 99 -8.41 13.14 1.35
C LEU A 99 -9.46 13.52 0.30
N THR A 100 -10.67 13.82 0.77
CA THR A 100 -11.81 14.15 -0.11
C THR A 100 -11.47 15.34 -1.01
N ALA A 101 -11.60 15.14 -2.30
CA ALA A 101 -11.46 16.17 -3.32
C ALA A 101 -12.42 15.88 -4.48
N ALA A 102 -12.79 16.91 -5.24
CA ALA A 102 -13.64 16.75 -6.42
C ALA A 102 -12.96 15.81 -7.43
N GLY A 103 -13.71 14.82 -7.91
CA GLY A 103 -13.21 13.84 -8.86
C GLY A 103 -12.27 12.78 -8.31
N HIS A 104 -11.96 12.77 -7.00
CA HIS A 104 -11.14 11.71 -6.39
C HIS A 104 -12.00 10.46 -6.17
N VAL A 105 -11.92 9.52 -7.09
CA VAL A 105 -12.77 8.33 -7.14
C VAL A 105 -11.97 7.07 -7.44
N THR A 106 -12.50 5.91 -7.03
CA THR A 106 -11.95 4.58 -7.35
C THR A 106 -13.02 3.51 -7.15
N SER A 107 -12.74 2.29 -7.59
CA SER A 107 -13.55 1.10 -7.34
C SER A 107 -12.80 0.07 -6.49
N ALA A 108 -13.52 -0.88 -5.88
CA ALA A 108 -12.90 -1.97 -5.14
C ALA A 108 -12.02 -2.85 -6.05
N TYR A 109 -12.42 -3.03 -7.30
CA TYR A 109 -11.66 -3.78 -8.29
C TYR A 109 -10.33 -3.09 -8.61
N ASP A 110 -10.35 -1.79 -8.86
CA ASP A 110 -9.14 -1.01 -9.16
C ASP A 110 -8.16 -0.99 -7.99
N ILE A 111 -8.68 -0.88 -6.77
CA ILE A 111 -7.84 -0.99 -5.57
C ILE A 111 -7.21 -2.39 -5.46
N ALA A 112 -7.92 -3.45 -5.84
CA ALA A 112 -7.36 -4.79 -5.86
C ALA A 112 -6.26 -4.94 -6.94
N LEU A 113 -6.44 -4.36 -8.14
CA LEU A 113 -5.42 -4.32 -9.19
C LEU A 113 -4.14 -3.62 -8.70
N MET A 114 -4.29 -2.43 -8.12
CA MET A 114 -3.17 -1.66 -7.57
C MET A 114 -2.47 -2.41 -6.42
N SER A 115 -3.24 -3.04 -5.54
CA SER A 115 -2.70 -3.80 -4.42
C SER A 115 -1.91 -5.01 -4.89
N ARG A 116 -2.44 -5.73 -5.89
CA ARG A 116 -1.73 -6.85 -6.51
C ARG A 116 -0.41 -6.40 -7.13
N GLU A 117 -0.42 -5.31 -7.90
CA GLU A 117 0.78 -4.75 -8.51
C GLU A 117 1.84 -4.44 -7.46
N LEU A 118 1.46 -3.72 -6.40
CA LEU A 118 2.37 -3.37 -5.30
C LEU A 118 2.99 -4.60 -4.65
N LEU A 119 2.19 -5.64 -4.34
CA LEU A 119 2.67 -6.83 -3.65
C LEU A 119 3.53 -7.73 -4.52
N THR A 120 3.23 -7.81 -5.83
CA THR A 120 3.94 -8.71 -6.75
C THR A 120 5.22 -8.09 -7.30
N LYS A 121 5.25 -6.77 -7.53
CA LYS A 121 6.42 -6.07 -8.05
C LYS A 121 7.37 -5.63 -6.94
N HIS A 122 6.83 -5.27 -5.79
CA HIS A 122 7.57 -4.71 -4.67
C HIS A 122 7.30 -5.51 -3.39
N PRO A 123 7.74 -6.79 -3.32
CA PRO A 123 7.46 -7.65 -2.15
C PRO A 123 8.00 -7.06 -0.85
N ASP A 124 9.04 -6.24 -0.91
CA ASP A 124 9.65 -5.58 0.25
C ASP A 124 8.72 -4.60 0.97
N ILE A 125 7.62 -4.18 0.31
CA ILE A 125 6.60 -3.35 0.98
C ILE A 125 6.03 -4.03 2.24
N ARG A 126 6.07 -5.37 2.29
CA ARG A 126 5.62 -6.13 3.46
C ARG A 126 6.46 -5.85 4.70
N ASN A 127 7.72 -5.44 4.55
CA ASN A 127 8.57 -5.00 5.66
C ASN A 127 7.97 -3.81 6.42
N PHE A 128 7.11 -3.03 5.77
CA PHE A 128 6.42 -1.87 6.34
C PHE A 128 4.96 -2.16 6.69
N THR A 129 4.23 -2.86 5.82
CA THR A 129 2.79 -3.08 6.00
C THR A 129 2.45 -4.06 7.12
N THR A 130 3.38 -4.94 7.49
CA THR A 130 3.23 -5.92 8.58
C THR A 130 3.63 -5.38 9.96
N ILE A 131 4.22 -4.18 10.04
CA ILE A 131 4.58 -3.55 11.31
C ILE A 131 3.29 -3.27 12.11
N TRP A 132 3.22 -3.80 13.34
CA TRP A 132 2.12 -3.47 14.25
C TRP A 132 2.37 -2.17 15.01
N THR A 133 3.55 -2.04 15.62
CA THR A 133 4.02 -0.83 16.29
C THR A 133 5.49 -0.61 15.97
N ASP A 134 5.89 0.64 15.80
CA ASP A 134 7.27 1.07 15.60
C ASP A 134 7.43 2.49 16.15
N SER A 135 8.59 3.08 15.99
CA SER A 135 8.83 4.48 16.32
C SER A 135 9.72 5.14 15.27
N ILE A 136 9.65 6.46 15.19
CA ILE A 136 10.51 7.32 14.38
C ILE A 136 11.21 8.34 15.26
N ARG A 137 12.07 9.18 14.67
CA ARG A 137 12.81 10.24 15.41
C ARG A 137 13.58 9.67 16.59
N ASN A 138 14.36 8.60 16.35
CA ASN A 138 15.16 7.93 17.41
C ASN A 138 14.32 7.48 18.62
N GLY A 139 13.10 6.98 18.39
CA GLY A 139 12.23 6.45 19.44
C GLY A 139 11.43 7.50 20.20
N THR A 140 11.36 8.74 19.72
CA THR A 140 10.61 9.81 20.40
C THR A 140 9.17 9.95 19.91
N PHE A 141 8.78 9.26 18.82
CA PHE A 141 7.44 9.28 18.29
C PHE A 141 6.98 7.87 17.93
N ASP A 142 5.97 7.36 18.65
CA ASP A 142 5.44 6.02 18.46
C ASP A 142 4.44 5.95 17.30
N LEU A 143 4.54 4.88 16.52
CA LEU A 143 3.63 4.53 15.45
C LEU A 143 2.79 3.31 15.83
N ALA A 144 1.49 3.34 15.53
CA ALA A 144 0.59 2.20 15.70
C ALA A 144 -0.21 1.96 14.42
N ASN A 145 -0.28 0.69 13.99
CA ASN A 145 -0.91 0.36 12.73
C ASN A 145 -2.43 0.55 12.77
N THR A 146 -2.93 1.33 11.82
CA THR A 146 -4.38 1.55 11.63
C THR A 146 -5.11 0.30 11.15
N ASN A 147 -4.39 -0.66 10.58
CA ASN A 147 -4.91 -1.95 10.15
C ASN A 147 -4.83 -2.97 11.29
N LYS A 148 -5.91 -3.10 12.05
CA LYS A 148 -5.97 -4.06 13.16
C LYS A 148 -5.85 -5.53 12.73
N LEU A 149 -6.03 -5.86 11.44
CA LEU A 149 -5.87 -7.24 10.96
C LEU A 149 -4.43 -7.74 11.09
N ILE A 150 -3.44 -6.85 11.01
CA ILE A 150 -2.03 -7.18 11.21
C ILE A 150 -1.79 -7.91 12.54
N ARG A 151 -2.52 -7.55 13.58
CA ARG A 151 -2.40 -8.19 14.89
C ARG A 151 -3.40 -9.34 15.11
N TRP A 152 -4.59 -9.27 14.50
CA TRP A 152 -5.73 -10.08 14.90
C TRP A 152 -6.26 -11.00 13.79
N TYR A 153 -5.54 -11.13 12.68
CA TYR A 153 -5.88 -12.04 11.60
C TYR A 153 -4.65 -12.83 11.17
N ASP A 154 -4.72 -14.15 11.27
CA ASP A 154 -3.62 -15.04 10.95
C ASP A 154 -3.22 -14.95 9.48
N GLY A 155 -1.91 -14.79 9.24
CA GLY A 155 -1.35 -14.62 7.89
C GLY A 155 -1.50 -13.20 7.30
N ALA A 156 -2.01 -12.20 8.06
CA ALA A 156 -2.17 -10.84 7.52
C ALA A 156 -0.82 -10.23 7.10
N THR A 157 -0.73 -9.79 5.82
CA THR A 157 0.45 -9.16 5.21
C THR A 157 0.26 -7.66 4.96
N GLY A 158 -0.96 -7.14 5.11
CA GLY A 158 -1.24 -5.71 4.89
C GLY A 158 -2.71 -5.44 4.64
N LEU A 159 -3.06 -4.45 3.80
CA LEU A 159 -2.20 -3.50 3.11
C LEU A 159 -2.42 -2.08 3.66
N LYS A 160 -3.65 -1.54 3.45
CA LYS A 160 -3.95 -0.15 3.82
C LYS A 160 -5.41 0.05 4.19
N THR A 161 -5.65 0.84 5.23
CA THR A 161 -6.96 1.35 5.63
C THR A 161 -7.18 2.77 5.13
N GLY A 162 -8.43 3.19 5.00
CA GLY A 162 -8.81 4.55 4.71
C GLY A 162 -10.16 4.91 5.33
N TYR A 163 -10.35 6.18 5.60
CA TYR A 163 -11.62 6.74 6.03
C TYR A 163 -11.75 8.19 5.61
N THR A 164 -12.88 8.52 5.01
CA THR A 164 -13.40 9.89 4.90
C THR A 164 -14.90 9.87 5.15
N ALA A 165 -15.51 11.00 5.49
CA ALA A 165 -16.95 11.05 5.71
C ALA A 165 -17.75 10.62 4.46
N SER A 166 -17.25 10.88 3.27
CA SER A 166 -17.90 10.51 2.00
C SER A 166 -17.64 9.04 1.60
N ALA A 167 -16.43 8.54 1.80
CA ALA A 167 -16.04 7.18 1.41
C ALA A 167 -16.44 6.11 2.44
N GLY A 168 -16.71 6.48 3.70
CA GLY A 168 -16.89 5.53 4.79
C GLY A 168 -15.57 4.83 5.14
N TYR A 169 -15.67 3.73 5.88
CA TYR A 169 -14.50 2.93 6.27
C TYR A 169 -14.10 1.97 5.14
N CYS A 170 -12.87 2.11 4.67
CA CYS A 170 -12.31 1.31 3.57
C CYS A 170 -11.07 0.53 4.02
N ILE A 171 -10.81 -0.59 3.36
CA ILE A 171 -9.60 -1.37 3.52
C ILE A 171 -9.27 -2.15 2.24
N SER A 172 -8.01 -2.17 1.87
CA SER A 172 -7.41 -3.27 1.12
C SER A 172 -6.69 -4.15 2.13
N ALA A 173 -7.24 -5.32 2.41
CA ALA A 173 -6.67 -6.30 3.33
C ALA A 173 -5.98 -7.41 2.54
N THR A 174 -4.79 -7.81 3.00
CA THR A 174 -4.02 -8.88 2.37
C THR A 174 -3.58 -9.89 3.41
N ALA A 175 -3.56 -11.15 3.01
CA ALA A 175 -3.10 -12.25 3.86
C ALA A 175 -2.53 -13.37 3.02
N GLU A 176 -1.52 -14.06 3.56
CA GLU A 176 -0.88 -15.20 2.94
C GLU A 176 -0.96 -16.43 3.86
N ARG A 177 -1.35 -17.56 3.31
CA ARG A 177 -1.34 -18.87 3.97
C ARG A 177 -0.90 -19.93 2.98
N GLU A 178 0.02 -20.78 3.38
CA GLU A 178 0.51 -21.92 2.58
C GLU A 178 0.93 -21.52 1.17
N GLY A 179 1.54 -20.33 1.03
CA GLY A 179 2.00 -19.77 -0.25
C GLY A 179 0.91 -19.13 -1.10
N MET A 180 -0.36 -19.14 -0.67
CA MET A 180 -1.44 -18.45 -1.35
C MET A 180 -1.68 -17.09 -0.69
N GLU A 181 -1.47 -16.01 -1.44
CA GLU A 181 -1.79 -14.66 -0.97
C GLU A 181 -3.11 -14.17 -1.57
N LEU A 182 -3.98 -13.66 -0.73
CA LEU A 182 -5.29 -13.12 -1.10
C LEU A 182 -5.39 -11.65 -0.79
N ILE A 183 -6.16 -10.94 -1.61
CA ILE A 183 -6.50 -9.53 -1.46
C ILE A 183 -8.02 -9.41 -1.31
N ALA A 184 -8.47 -8.79 -0.22
CA ALA A 184 -9.87 -8.45 0.00
C ALA A 184 -10.03 -6.94 0.12
N VAL A 185 -10.85 -6.35 -0.75
CA VAL A 185 -11.12 -4.91 -0.72
C VAL A 185 -12.55 -4.67 -0.26
N VAL A 186 -12.69 -3.90 0.82
CA VAL A 186 -13.98 -3.45 1.35
C VAL A 186 -14.02 -1.93 1.31
N MET A 187 -15.06 -1.39 0.68
CA MET A 187 -15.30 0.04 0.59
C MET A 187 -16.63 0.41 1.24
N LYS A 188 -16.71 1.64 1.71
CA LYS A 188 -17.95 2.23 2.29
C LYS A 188 -18.53 1.43 3.46
N GLY A 189 -17.68 0.83 4.30
CA GLY A 189 -18.14 0.21 5.54
C GLY A 189 -18.72 1.25 6.50
N GLU A 190 -19.76 0.87 7.23
CA GLU A 190 -20.44 1.76 8.19
C GLU A 190 -19.56 2.08 9.41
N THR A 191 -18.77 1.11 9.84
CA THR A 191 -17.84 1.23 10.96
C THR A 191 -16.53 0.53 10.66
N ALA A 192 -15.47 0.86 11.40
CA ALA A 192 -14.17 0.19 11.29
C ALA A 192 -14.27 -1.32 11.60
N ASP A 193 -15.09 -1.69 12.58
CA ASP A 193 -15.27 -3.09 12.97
C ASP A 193 -16.06 -3.87 11.92
N LYS A 194 -17.11 -3.29 11.33
CA LYS A 194 -17.86 -3.91 10.22
C LYS A 194 -16.94 -4.13 9.01
N ARG A 195 -16.19 -3.11 8.59
CA ARG A 195 -15.18 -3.21 7.53
C ARG A 195 -14.20 -4.35 7.78
N ASN A 196 -13.65 -4.45 9.00
CA ASN A 196 -12.70 -5.51 9.35
C ASN A 196 -13.37 -6.90 9.35
N THR A 197 -14.61 -7.01 9.82
CA THR A 197 -15.39 -8.25 9.80
C THR A 197 -15.63 -8.73 8.37
N ASP A 198 -16.05 -7.82 7.50
CA ASP A 198 -16.32 -8.14 6.09
C ASP A 198 -15.02 -8.55 5.36
N ALA A 199 -13.90 -7.85 5.60
CA ALA A 199 -12.60 -8.22 5.04
C ALA A 199 -12.15 -9.61 5.50
N LYS A 200 -12.31 -9.95 6.80
CA LYS A 200 -12.02 -11.29 7.32
C LYS A 200 -12.90 -12.36 6.68
N ALA A 201 -14.18 -12.08 6.49
CA ALA A 201 -15.11 -13.03 5.87
C ALA A 201 -14.71 -13.33 4.41
N LEU A 202 -14.32 -12.31 3.64
CA LEU A 202 -13.83 -12.48 2.27
C LEU A 202 -12.52 -13.28 2.21
N LEU A 203 -11.55 -12.98 3.07
CA LEU A 203 -10.29 -13.73 3.13
C LEU A 203 -10.53 -15.19 3.57
N ASN A 204 -11.36 -15.42 4.59
CA ASN A 204 -11.71 -16.78 5.02
C ASN A 204 -12.41 -17.58 3.92
N TYR A 205 -13.34 -16.93 3.18
CA TYR A 205 -13.97 -17.56 2.01
C TYR A 205 -12.90 -17.97 0.99
N GLY A 206 -12.00 -17.04 0.63
CA GLY A 206 -10.95 -17.33 -0.35
C GLY A 206 -10.07 -18.50 0.07
N PHE A 207 -9.57 -18.52 1.31
CA PHE A 207 -8.73 -19.62 1.80
C PHE A 207 -9.48 -20.96 1.95
N SER A 208 -10.80 -20.94 2.12
CA SER A 208 -11.60 -22.16 2.20
C SER A 208 -12.04 -22.69 0.83
N ALA A 209 -12.24 -21.80 -0.14
CA ALA A 209 -12.78 -22.13 -1.46
C ALA A 209 -11.71 -22.45 -2.51
N TYR A 210 -10.48 -22.01 -2.31
CA TYR A 210 -9.39 -22.14 -3.28
C TYR A 210 -8.17 -22.81 -2.66
N THR A 211 -7.40 -23.50 -3.51
CA THR A 211 -6.11 -24.09 -3.16
C THR A 211 -5.12 -23.88 -4.31
N LEU A 212 -3.83 -23.80 -3.99
CA LEU A 212 -2.79 -23.77 -5.02
C LEU A 212 -2.62 -25.17 -5.61
N VAL A 213 -2.63 -25.25 -6.92
CA VAL A 213 -2.31 -26.47 -7.67
C VAL A 213 -0.99 -26.24 -8.38
N SER A 214 0.00 -27.08 -8.13
CA SER A 214 1.25 -27.06 -8.89
C SER A 214 0.98 -27.58 -10.30
N ALA A 215 1.14 -26.72 -11.28
CA ALA A 215 1.09 -27.05 -12.71
C ALA A 215 2.50 -27.36 -13.26
N ALA A 216 3.39 -27.97 -12.47
CA ALA A 216 4.67 -28.43 -12.99
C ALA A 216 4.40 -29.47 -14.09
N PRO A 217 4.92 -29.30 -15.33
CA PRO A 217 4.83 -30.34 -16.31
C PRO A 217 5.50 -31.61 -15.75
N GLU A 218 4.87 -32.78 -15.93
CA GLU A 218 5.53 -34.03 -15.63
C GLU A 218 6.90 -34.03 -16.31
N ALA A 219 7.94 -34.38 -15.58
CA ALA A 219 9.30 -34.39 -16.12
C ALA A 219 9.34 -35.34 -17.32
N VAL A 220 9.42 -34.79 -18.52
CA VAL A 220 9.63 -35.59 -19.74
C VAL A 220 11.08 -36.02 -19.73
N SER A 221 11.34 -37.28 -19.38
CA SER A 221 12.65 -37.87 -19.49
C SER A 221 12.97 -38.07 -20.96
N TYR A 222 13.81 -37.24 -21.54
CA TYR A 222 14.43 -37.48 -22.85
C TYR A 222 15.56 -38.47 -22.69
N THR A 223 15.29 -39.75 -22.99
CA THR A 223 16.39 -40.69 -23.28
C THR A 223 16.93 -40.38 -24.66
N HIS A 224 18.12 -39.82 -24.75
CA HIS A 224 18.86 -39.73 -26.01
C HIS A 224 19.19 -41.14 -26.50
N LEU A 225 18.45 -41.62 -27.50
CA LEU A 225 18.91 -42.71 -28.33
C LEU A 225 19.98 -42.16 -29.28
N THR A 226 21.25 -42.42 -28.98
CA THR A 226 22.33 -42.32 -29.97
C THR A 226 22.12 -43.46 -30.94
N LEU A 227 21.76 -43.14 -32.19
CA LEU A 227 21.79 -44.09 -33.29
C LEU A 227 23.24 -44.39 -33.66
N PRO A 228 23.55 -45.63 -34.05
CA PRO A 228 24.91 -46.08 -34.41
C PRO A 228 25.43 -45.41 -35.68
#